data_5c3844f7ba2d5c4dd236fe18085ade81
#
_entry.id   5c3844f7ba2d5c4dd236fe18085ade81
#
_cell.length_a   1.000
_cell.length_b   1.000
_cell.length_c   1.000
_cell.angle_alpha   90.00
_cell.angle_beta   90.00
_cell.angle_gamma   90.00
#
_symmetry.space_group_name_H-M   'P 1'
#
loop_
_entity.id
_entity.type
_entity.pdbx_description
1 polymer ?
#
loop_
_entity_poly.entity_id
_entity_poly.type
_entity_poly.pdbx_seq_one_letter_code
_entity_poly.pdbx_strand_id
1 'polypeptide(L)'
;MNRSLKESGDFTELITNNFVKNGGSTLANYERKEYDSQSISSLKGADRVRKRPAVIFGSDGLEGCEHTFIEILANSVDEFIAGYGKQINVTVFNDRSIQVEDFGRGVPLDWNEKEQRYNWELVYCELYAGGKYNNDSNGAYEMSQGLNGLGACATQYASEFMEVTAYSKGTKYSIAFKAGYPVGELKKEPCAKTRTGTVQRWKPDREVFTDVNIPRSYFHDVMKLQSVVNGGLKLVLKWQEQNGSFETEEFYYENGLRDYVNELVGVDYITEPVFYSAERTGRDREDQTDYKLKMEFAFCFSNNVELMQYFHNAAHLEHGGSPEKACRSAFLYAIDKYMKDNGKYKAKESKITFSDIEECLVFISNSFSSRTSYENQTKKAK
;
A
#
# COMPACT_ATOMS: atom_id res chain seq x y z
N MET A 1 -4.95 56.33 -33.56
CA MET A 1 -5.43 54.99 -33.93
C MET A 1 -4.51 54.47 -35.04
N ASN A 2 -3.86 53.35 -34.92
CA ASN A 2 -2.77 52.71 -35.70
C ASN A 2 -1.36 52.87 -35.14
N ARG A 3 -1.10 52.15 -34.05
CA ARG A 3 0.27 51.81 -33.60
C ARG A 3 0.30 50.54 -32.70
N SER A 4 -0.34 49.46 -33.11
CA SER A 4 -0.32 48.23 -32.28
C SER A 4 -0.32 46.88 -33.03
N LEU A 5 0.06 46.87 -34.31
CA LEU A 5 0.06 45.64 -35.12
C LEU A 5 1.39 45.32 -35.81
N LYS A 6 2.50 45.99 -35.41
CA LYS A 6 3.84 45.67 -35.96
C LYS A 6 4.80 44.96 -35.02
N GLU A 7 4.45 44.81 -33.74
CA GLU A 7 5.35 44.13 -32.75
C GLU A 7 5.07 42.65 -32.55
N SER A 8 4.00 42.07 -33.10
CA SER A 8 3.70 40.66 -32.96
C SER A 8 4.38 39.75 -34.00
N GLY A 9 4.87 40.31 -35.11
CA GLY A 9 5.58 39.57 -36.16
C GLY A 9 7.02 39.17 -35.76
N ASP A 10 7.70 40.08 -35.06
CA ASP A 10 9.11 39.90 -34.69
C ASP A 10 9.33 38.84 -33.60
N PHE A 11 8.38 38.65 -32.71
CA PHE A 11 8.50 37.67 -31.63
C PHE A 11 8.31 36.23 -32.12
N THR A 12 7.41 36.03 -33.08
CA THR A 12 7.18 34.68 -33.66
C THR A 12 8.34 34.27 -34.54
N GLU A 13 8.95 35.20 -35.26
CA GLU A 13 10.12 34.96 -36.11
C GLU A 13 11.39 34.70 -35.26
N LEU A 14 11.54 35.38 -34.12
CA LEU A 14 12.64 35.14 -33.17
C LEU A 14 12.59 33.75 -32.51
N ILE A 15 11.39 33.27 -32.15
CA ILE A 15 11.18 31.95 -31.56
C ILE A 15 11.43 30.88 -32.64
N THR A 16 10.91 31.06 -33.84
CA THR A 16 11.08 30.08 -34.92
C THR A 16 12.55 29.95 -35.37
N ASN A 17 13.29 31.06 -35.45
CA ASN A 17 14.70 31.06 -35.81
C ASN A 17 15.63 30.51 -34.74
N ASN A 18 15.29 30.61 -33.44
CA ASN A 18 16.05 30.01 -32.36
C ASN A 18 15.80 28.51 -32.22
N PHE A 19 14.61 27.99 -32.54
CA PHE A 19 14.34 26.55 -32.58
C PHE A 19 15.04 25.87 -33.77
N VAL A 20 15.17 26.53 -34.91
CA VAL A 20 15.82 25.98 -36.11
C VAL A 20 17.35 26.00 -36.00
N LYS A 21 17.96 26.91 -35.24
CA LYS A 21 19.44 27.01 -35.11
C LYS A 21 20.05 26.07 -34.08
N ASN A 22 19.27 25.57 -33.10
CA ASN A 22 19.76 24.67 -32.04
C ASN A 22 19.27 23.23 -32.16
N GLY A 23 18.54 22.87 -33.20
CA GLY A 23 17.92 21.57 -33.42
C GLY A 23 18.45 20.81 -34.64
N GLY A 24 19.74 20.85 -34.87
CA GLY A 24 20.39 20.01 -35.89
C GLY A 24 20.60 18.57 -35.39
N SER A 25 19.58 17.88 -34.91
CA SER A 25 19.59 16.41 -34.86
C SER A 25 18.88 15.90 -36.10
N THR A 26 19.64 15.28 -36.99
CA THR A 26 19.16 14.41 -38.03
C THR A 26 18.01 13.57 -37.51
N LEU A 27 16.78 13.87 -37.94
CA LEU A 27 15.68 12.91 -37.86
C LEU A 27 16.12 11.68 -38.59
N ALA A 28 16.57 10.66 -37.87
CA ALA A 28 16.80 9.35 -38.44
C ALA A 28 15.55 8.97 -39.23
N ASN A 29 15.72 8.52 -40.46
CA ASN A 29 14.64 7.98 -41.28
C ASN A 29 14.00 6.82 -40.45
N TYR A 30 12.96 7.12 -39.71
CA TYR A 30 12.08 6.10 -39.18
C TYR A 30 11.35 5.49 -40.38
N GLU A 31 11.80 4.33 -40.81
CA GLU A 31 10.96 3.47 -41.66
C GLU A 31 9.63 3.31 -40.94
N ARG A 32 8.57 3.84 -41.54
CA ARG A 32 7.20 3.63 -41.04
C ARG A 32 6.91 2.14 -41.17
N LYS A 33 7.06 1.41 -40.07
CA LYS A 33 6.55 0.03 -40.01
C LYS A 33 5.04 0.11 -40.20
N GLU A 34 4.53 -0.59 -41.18
CA GLU A 34 3.10 -0.71 -41.40
C GLU A 34 2.47 -1.35 -40.16
N TYR A 35 1.41 -0.71 -39.65
CA TYR A 35 0.63 -1.24 -38.55
C TYR A 35 -0.41 -2.19 -39.16
N ASP A 36 -0.07 -3.46 -39.21
CA ASP A 36 -0.90 -4.54 -39.76
C ASP A 36 -1.39 -5.51 -38.65
N SER A 37 -2.14 -6.53 -39.06
CA SER A 37 -2.68 -7.55 -38.14
C SER A 37 -1.57 -8.37 -37.44
N GLN A 38 -0.35 -8.40 -37.94
CA GLN A 38 0.79 -9.12 -37.36
C GLN A 38 1.57 -8.26 -36.35
N SER A 39 1.34 -6.94 -36.33
CA SER A 39 1.97 -6.01 -35.41
C SER A 39 1.34 -6.08 -33.98
N ILE A 40 0.20 -6.76 -33.84
CA ILE A 40 -0.50 -6.93 -32.55
C ILE A 40 0.02 -8.19 -31.85
N SER A 41 0.60 -8.03 -30.67
CA SER A 41 1.05 -9.14 -29.81
C SER A 41 0.56 -8.96 -28.37
N SER A 42 0.28 -10.08 -27.68
CA SER A 42 -0.07 -10.06 -26.26
C SER A 42 1.14 -10.32 -25.37
N LEU A 43 1.31 -9.52 -24.31
CA LEU A 43 2.30 -9.82 -23.27
C LEU A 43 1.84 -11.05 -22.48
N LYS A 44 2.75 -11.96 -22.14
CA LYS A 44 2.47 -13.19 -21.41
C LYS A 44 3.39 -13.30 -20.19
N GLY A 45 2.91 -13.99 -19.13
CA GLY A 45 3.68 -14.26 -17.93
C GLY A 45 4.31 -12.99 -17.34
N ALA A 46 5.59 -13.06 -17.01
CA ALA A 46 6.37 -11.97 -16.41
C ALA A 46 6.42 -10.70 -17.26
N ASP A 47 6.40 -10.81 -18.58
CA ASP A 47 6.44 -9.65 -19.48
C ASP A 47 5.30 -8.67 -19.26
N ARG A 48 4.15 -9.12 -18.75
CA ARG A 48 3.00 -8.24 -18.41
C ARG A 48 3.36 -7.19 -17.35
N VAL A 49 4.23 -7.56 -16.43
CA VAL A 49 4.69 -6.68 -15.35
C VAL A 49 6.01 -6.02 -15.73
N ARG A 50 7.00 -6.79 -16.19
CA ARG A 50 8.35 -6.30 -16.48
C ARG A 50 8.39 -5.18 -17.51
N LYS A 51 7.53 -5.24 -18.54
CA LYS A 51 7.44 -4.20 -19.59
C LYS A 51 6.48 -3.05 -19.25
N ARG A 52 5.62 -3.20 -18.24
CA ARG A 52 4.63 -2.21 -17.85
C ARG A 52 4.42 -2.20 -16.33
N PRO A 53 5.48 -2.00 -15.52
CA PRO A 53 5.37 -2.05 -14.06
C PRO A 53 4.42 -0.99 -13.50
N ALA A 54 4.36 0.19 -14.10
CA ALA A 54 3.48 1.28 -13.66
C ALA A 54 1.98 0.93 -13.66
N VAL A 55 1.54 -0.04 -14.47
CA VAL A 55 0.13 -0.48 -14.49
C VAL A 55 -0.29 -1.12 -13.16
N ILE A 56 0.64 -1.80 -12.50
CA ILE A 56 0.37 -2.49 -11.22
C ILE A 56 0.91 -1.69 -10.04
N PHE A 57 2.14 -1.20 -10.13
CA PHE A 57 2.81 -0.52 -9.03
C PHE A 57 2.62 1.02 -9.04
N GLY A 58 1.89 1.56 -10.03
CA GLY A 58 1.64 3.00 -10.15
C GLY A 58 2.80 3.80 -10.76
N SER A 59 4.02 3.27 -10.74
CA SER A 59 5.23 3.91 -11.26
C SER A 59 6.25 2.85 -11.70
N ASP A 60 7.18 3.21 -12.58
CA ASP A 60 8.39 2.46 -12.91
C ASP A 60 9.64 3.03 -12.22
N GLY A 61 9.46 4.02 -11.36
CA GLY A 61 10.50 4.63 -10.52
C GLY A 61 10.56 4.03 -9.12
N LEU A 62 11.15 4.82 -8.20
CA LEU A 62 11.31 4.45 -6.79
C LEU A 62 9.98 4.09 -6.12
N GLU A 63 8.91 4.89 -6.33
CA GLU A 63 7.59 4.63 -5.75
C GLU A 63 7.02 3.26 -6.17
N GLY A 64 7.22 2.85 -7.42
CA GLY A 64 6.81 1.52 -7.88
C GLY A 64 7.63 0.41 -7.22
N CYS A 65 8.93 0.63 -7.02
CA CYS A 65 9.80 -0.27 -6.29
C CYS A 65 9.37 -0.40 -4.81
N GLU A 66 9.10 0.71 -4.14
CA GLU A 66 8.57 0.78 -2.78
C GLU A 66 7.25 0.01 -2.64
N HIS A 67 6.38 0.08 -3.65
CA HIS A 67 5.12 -0.62 -3.63
C HIS A 67 5.27 -2.15 -3.61
N THR A 68 6.38 -2.72 -4.12
CA THR A 68 6.66 -4.16 -3.99
C THR A 68 6.76 -4.60 -2.53
N PHE A 69 7.35 -3.75 -1.67
CA PHE A 69 7.42 -4.00 -0.24
C PHE A 69 6.03 -3.97 0.42
N ILE A 70 5.20 -2.99 0.06
CA ILE A 70 3.82 -2.89 0.56
C ILE A 70 3.02 -4.14 0.23
N GLU A 71 3.11 -4.65 -1.00
CA GLU A 71 2.35 -5.83 -1.44
C GLU A 71 2.75 -7.12 -0.69
N ILE A 72 4.03 -7.29 -0.38
CA ILE A 72 4.49 -8.45 0.40
C ILE A 72 4.16 -8.28 1.90
N LEU A 73 4.39 -7.09 2.47
CA LEU A 73 4.07 -6.80 3.87
C LEU A 73 2.57 -6.96 4.15
N ALA A 74 1.72 -6.48 3.24
CA ALA A 74 0.26 -6.59 3.35
C ALA A 74 -0.22 -8.03 3.49
N ASN A 75 0.41 -9.00 2.81
CA ASN A 75 0.05 -10.40 2.95
C ASN A 75 0.34 -10.93 4.37
N SER A 76 1.44 -10.49 4.98
CA SER A 76 1.80 -10.85 6.36
C SER A 76 0.91 -10.15 7.39
N VAL A 77 0.51 -8.90 7.14
CA VAL A 77 -0.46 -8.16 7.96
C VAL A 77 -1.84 -8.82 7.90
N ASP A 78 -2.26 -9.30 6.72
CA ASP A 78 -3.54 -10.02 6.57
C ASP A 78 -3.57 -11.31 7.42
N GLU A 79 -2.45 -12.02 7.62
CA GLU A 79 -2.39 -13.16 8.53
C GLU A 79 -2.62 -12.73 9.98
N PHE A 80 -2.05 -11.59 10.40
CA PHE A 80 -2.31 -11.02 11.73
C PHE A 80 -3.78 -10.62 11.90
N ILE A 81 -4.37 -9.91 10.92
CA ILE A 81 -5.78 -9.51 10.95
C ILE A 81 -6.70 -10.74 11.02
N ALA A 82 -6.33 -11.83 10.35
CA ALA A 82 -7.01 -13.13 10.43
C ALA A 82 -6.78 -13.88 11.76
N GLY A 83 -6.00 -13.31 12.69
CA GLY A 83 -5.73 -13.88 14.02
C GLY A 83 -4.53 -14.81 14.09
N TYR A 84 -3.66 -14.84 13.08
CA TYR A 84 -2.50 -15.73 13.02
C TYR A 84 -1.18 -14.94 13.03
N GLY A 85 -0.30 -15.30 13.98
CA GLY A 85 0.97 -14.59 14.20
C GLY A 85 0.76 -13.24 14.90
N LYS A 86 1.79 -12.76 15.58
CA LYS A 86 1.77 -11.45 16.28
C LYS A 86 3.04 -10.66 16.02
N GLN A 87 3.89 -11.13 15.12
CA GLN A 87 5.15 -10.51 14.77
C GLN A 87 5.43 -10.68 13.28
N ILE A 88 6.00 -9.65 12.68
CA ILE A 88 6.55 -9.66 11.32
C ILE A 88 7.97 -9.12 11.40
N ASN A 89 8.93 -9.84 10.82
CA ASN A 89 10.31 -9.39 10.70
C ASN A 89 10.58 -8.95 9.26
N VAL A 90 11.13 -7.76 9.11
CA VAL A 90 11.60 -7.23 7.82
C VAL A 90 13.12 -7.11 7.90
N THR A 91 13.82 -7.68 6.95
CA THR A 91 15.28 -7.57 6.85
C THR A 91 15.64 -6.96 5.51
N VAL A 92 16.40 -5.87 5.52
CA VAL A 92 16.95 -5.24 4.32
C VAL A 92 18.45 -5.49 4.29
N PHE A 93 18.90 -6.12 3.22
CA PHE A 93 20.30 -6.53 3.06
C PHE A 93 21.11 -5.50 2.25
N ASN A 94 22.43 -5.53 2.40
CA ASN A 94 23.36 -4.65 1.67
C ASN A 94 23.26 -4.78 0.14
N ASP A 95 22.87 -5.96 -0.36
CA ASP A 95 22.63 -6.21 -1.78
C ASP A 95 21.28 -5.64 -2.27
N ARG A 96 20.55 -4.93 -1.39
CA ARG A 96 19.20 -4.38 -1.59
C ARG A 96 18.10 -5.43 -1.73
N SER A 97 18.37 -6.69 -1.42
CA SER A 97 17.30 -7.63 -1.23
C SER A 97 16.55 -7.34 0.06
N ILE A 98 15.26 -7.63 0.05
CA ILE A 98 14.33 -7.40 1.16
C ILE A 98 13.76 -8.77 1.53
N GLN A 99 13.67 -9.04 2.83
CA GLN A 99 13.02 -10.24 3.33
C GLN A 99 11.91 -9.86 4.30
N VAL A 100 10.74 -10.44 4.12
CA VAL A 100 9.62 -10.38 5.06
C VAL A 100 9.37 -11.79 5.58
N GLU A 101 9.31 -11.92 6.89
CA GLU A 101 9.02 -13.16 7.60
C GLU A 101 7.83 -12.93 8.53
N ASP A 102 6.78 -13.71 8.37
CA ASP A 102 5.65 -13.78 9.29
C ASP A 102 5.59 -15.13 10.02
N PHE A 103 4.74 -15.19 11.03
CA PHE A 103 4.46 -16.38 11.83
C PHE A 103 2.99 -16.78 11.73
N GLY A 104 2.37 -16.52 10.58
CA GLY A 104 1.02 -16.90 10.24
C GLY A 104 0.89 -18.38 9.92
N ARG A 105 -0.08 -18.75 9.08
CA ARG A 105 -0.37 -20.14 8.70
C ARG A 105 0.62 -20.72 7.69
N GLY A 106 1.38 -19.88 7.01
CA GLY A 106 2.21 -20.23 5.87
C GLY A 106 1.42 -20.24 4.55
N VAL A 107 1.94 -19.55 3.53
CA VAL A 107 1.33 -19.55 2.20
C VAL A 107 1.29 -20.96 1.63
N PRO A 108 0.15 -21.45 1.11
CA PRO A 108 0.09 -22.74 0.46
C PRO A 108 0.98 -22.79 -0.78
N LEU A 109 1.85 -23.78 -0.88
CA LEU A 109 2.73 -23.99 -2.05
C LEU A 109 2.54 -25.38 -2.66
N ASP A 110 1.80 -26.26 -1.99
CA ASP A 110 1.55 -27.64 -2.35
C ASP A 110 0.58 -27.79 -3.53
N TRP A 111 0.31 -29.02 -3.91
CA TRP A 111 -0.59 -29.38 -5.00
C TRP A 111 -2.04 -28.98 -4.69
N ASN A 112 -2.71 -28.39 -5.66
CA ASN A 112 -4.12 -28.01 -5.60
C ASN A 112 -4.95 -28.96 -6.48
N GLU A 113 -5.70 -29.84 -5.84
CA GLU A 113 -6.53 -30.82 -6.56
C GLU A 113 -7.62 -30.18 -7.40
N LYS A 114 -8.15 -29.03 -6.99
CA LYS A 114 -9.21 -28.33 -7.74
C LYS A 114 -8.66 -27.70 -9.02
N GLU A 115 -7.50 -27.07 -8.92
CA GLU A 115 -6.88 -26.34 -10.03
C GLU A 115 -5.94 -27.23 -10.87
N GLN A 116 -5.66 -28.51 -10.44
CA GLN A 116 -4.78 -29.48 -11.08
C GLN A 116 -3.38 -28.94 -11.34
N ARG A 117 -2.84 -28.14 -10.39
CA ARG A 117 -1.52 -27.52 -10.44
C ARG A 117 -1.05 -27.13 -9.04
N TYR A 118 0.19 -26.74 -8.90
CA TYR A 118 0.70 -26.30 -7.60
C TYR A 118 0.16 -24.92 -7.22
N ASN A 119 -0.11 -24.73 -5.92
CA ASN A 119 -0.50 -23.44 -5.37
C ASN A 119 0.56 -22.34 -5.58
N TRP A 120 1.86 -22.69 -5.56
CA TRP A 120 2.90 -21.70 -5.84
C TRP A 120 2.82 -21.14 -7.26
N GLU A 121 2.36 -21.90 -8.25
CA GLU A 121 2.13 -21.41 -9.62
C GLU A 121 0.99 -20.40 -9.65
N LEU A 122 -0.08 -20.66 -8.89
CA LEU A 122 -1.21 -19.74 -8.76
C LEU A 122 -0.79 -18.45 -8.06
N VAL A 123 -0.12 -18.54 -6.91
CA VAL A 123 0.21 -17.37 -6.09
C VAL A 123 1.31 -16.51 -6.69
N TYR A 124 2.33 -17.12 -7.32
CA TYR A 124 3.52 -16.39 -7.77
C TYR A 124 3.68 -16.30 -9.29
N CYS A 125 2.92 -17.06 -10.09
CA CYS A 125 3.05 -17.05 -11.55
C CYS A 125 1.74 -16.73 -12.28
N GLU A 126 0.64 -16.48 -11.57
CA GLU A 126 -0.64 -16.13 -12.16
C GLU A 126 -1.17 -14.82 -11.58
N LEU A 127 -1.37 -13.82 -12.44
CA LEU A 127 -2.05 -12.59 -12.03
C LEU A 127 -3.54 -12.87 -11.87
N TYR A 128 -4.16 -12.23 -10.87
CA TYR A 128 -5.57 -12.46 -10.51
C TYR A 128 -5.86 -13.88 -9.99
N ALA A 129 -4.86 -14.54 -9.38
CA ALA A 129 -5.03 -15.79 -8.66
C ALA A 129 -4.80 -15.56 -7.16
N GLY A 130 -5.66 -16.14 -6.32
CA GLY A 130 -5.53 -16.00 -4.87
C GLY A 130 -6.72 -16.58 -4.11
N GLY A 131 -6.54 -16.79 -2.81
CA GLY A 131 -7.57 -17.35 -1.92
C GLY A 131 -8.48 -16.30 -1.26
N LYS A 132 -8.36 -15.01 -1.62
CA LYS A 132 -9.05 -13.90 -0.93
C LYS A 132 -10.24 -13.33 -1.72
N TYR A 133 -10.68 -14.00 -2.79
CA TYR A 133 -11.78 -13.49 -3.66
C TYR A 133 -13.17 -13.67 -3.08
N ASN A 134 -13.38 -14.69 -2.23
CA ASN A 134 -14.67 -14.96 -1.63
C ASN A 134 -14.72 -14.28 -0.25
N ASN A 135 -15.12 -13.01 -0.24
CA ASN A 135 -15.41 -12.24 0.98
C ASN A 135 -16.80 -12.59 1.56
N ASP A 136 -17.31 -13.78 1.27
CA ASP A 136 -18.55 -14.24 1.87
C ASP A 136 -18.40 -14.32 3.39
N SER A 137 -19.46 -14.00 4.10
CA SER A 137 -19.58 -13.68 5.53
C SER A 137 -19.00 -14.69 6.55
N ASN A 138 -18.25 -15.67 6.12
CA ASN A 138 -17.52 -16.66 6.92
C ASN A 138 -16.09 -16.93 6.43
N GLY A 139 -15.52 -16.09 5.57
CA GLY A 139 -14.18 -16.26 5.01
C GLY A 139 -13.07 -15.81 5.98
N ALA A 140 -11.94 -16.51 5.98
CA ALA A 140 -10.77 -16.23 6.82
C ALA A 140 -10.11 -14.84 6.53
N TYR A 141 -10.55 -14.13 5.49
CA TYR A 141 -9.98 -12.86 5.01
C TYR A 141 -11.05 -11.79 4.75
N GLU A 142 -12.08 -11.74 5.61
CA GLU A 142 -13.24 -10.85 5.44
C GLU A 142 -12.86 -9.36 5.30
N MET A 143 -11.75 -8.94 5.90
CA MET A 143 -11.25 -7.54 5.94
C MET A 143 -9.79 -7.43 5.51
N SER A 144 -9.37 -8.19 4.48
CA SER A 144 -7.98 -8.20 4.04
C SER A 144 -7.59 -6.95 3.26
N GLN A 145 -6.31 -6.61 3.32
CA GLN A 145 -5.68 -5.57 2.52
C GLN A 145 -5.43 -6.02 1.09
N GLY A 146 -5.02 -7.28 0.89
CA GLY A 146 -4.73 -7.88 -0.42
C GLY A 146 -5.97 -8.49 -1.07
N LEU A 147 -6.65 -7.73 -1.95
CA LEU A 147 -7.92 -8.14 -2.55
C LEU A 147 -7.80 -8.73 -3.96
N ASN A 148 -6.79 -8.34 -4.74
CA ASN A 148 -6.79 -8.55 -6.19
C ASN A 148 -5.97 -9.75 -6.66
N GLY A 149 -5.27 -10.46 -5.77
CA GLY A 149 -4.41 -11.59 -6.15
C GLY A 149 -3.29 -11.20 -7.13
N LEU A 150 -2.74 -10.00 -6.99
CA LEU A 150 -1.73 -9.46 -7.89
C LEU A 150 -0.36 -9.31 -7.21
N GLY A 151 -0.32 -8.90 -5.94
CA GLY A 151 0.87 -8.38 -5.28
C GLY A 151 2.05 -9.33 -5.25
N ALA A 152 1.86 -10.57 -4.79
CA ALA A 152 2.94 -11.55 -4.70
C ALA A 152 3.48 -11.93 -6.09
N CYS A 153 2.59 -12.19 -7.05
CA CYS A 153 2.95 -12.50 -8.43
C CYS A 153 3.66 -11.34 -9.12
N ALA A 154 3.13 -10.12 -8.99
CA ALA A 154 3.73 -8.95 -9.60
C ALA A 154 5.11 -8.63 -9.01
N THR A 155 5.26 -8.72 -7.69
CA THR A 155 6.56 -8.53 -7.02
C THR A 155 7.57 -9.57 -7.47
N GLN A 156 7.15 -10.86 -7.58
CA GLN A 156 8.00 -11.92 -8.09
C GLN A 156 8.45 -11.63 -9.53
N TYR A 157 7.54 -11.19 -10.40
CA TYR A 157 7.84 -10.85 -11.79
C TYR A 157 8.77 -9.63 -11.92
N ALA A 158 8.66 -8.67 -11.00
CA ALA A 158 9.47 -7.45 -11.00
C ALA A 158 10.81 -7.60 -10.26
N SER A 159 11.19 -8.82 -9.89
CA SER A 159 12.39 -9.11 -9.10
C SER A 159 13.49 -9.74 -9.94
N GLU A 160 14.75 -9.40 -9.62
CA GLU A 160 15.94 -10.12 -10.10
C GLU A 160 15.91 -11.58 -9.64
N PHE A 161 15.57 -11.79 -8.36
CA PHE A 161 15.24 -13.09 -7.80
C PHE A 161 14.17 -12.96 -6.71
N MET A 162 13.45 -14.06 -6.46
CA MET A 162 12.62 -14.23 -5.27
C MET A 162 12.76 -15.64 -4.73
N GLU A 163 12.89 -15.76 -3.42
CA GLU A 163 12.90 -17.02 -2.68
C GLU A 163 11.73 -17.04 -1.72
N VAL A 164 10.95 -18.10 -1.74
CA VAL A 164 9.80 -18.28 -0.88
C VAL A 164 9.95 -19.55 -0.08
N THR A 165 9.81 -19.44 1.24
CA THR A 165 9.76 -20.57 2.16
C THR A 165 8.47 -20.48 2.98
N ALA A 166 7.68 -21.54 3.00
CA ALA A 166 6.48 -21.65 3.82
C ALA A 166 6.59 -22.81 4.80
N TYR A 167 6.17 -22.57 6.03
CA TYR A 167 6.12 -23.58 7.09
C TYR A 167 4.67 -23.85 7.44
N SER A 168 4.21 -25.06 7.22
CA SER A 168 2.84 -25.45 7.53
C SER A 168 2.74 -26.94 7.85
N LYS A 169 1.99 -27.26 8.90
CA LYS A 169 1.65 -28.65 9.29
C LYS A 169 2.84 -29.61 9.41
N GLY A 170 4.00 -29.09 9.84
CA GLY A 170 5.23 -29.89 10.01
C GLY A 170 6.02 -30.11 8.73
N THR A 171 5.71 -29.37 7.67
CA THR A 171 6.44 -29.40 6.40
C THR A 171 6.95 -28.00 6.07
N LYS A 172 8.21 -27.91 5.67
CA LYS A 172 8.85 -26.74 5.06
C LYS A 172 8.80 -26.91 3.55
N TYR A 173 8.19 -25.97 2.86
CA TYR A 173 8.16 -25.87 1.41
C TYR A 173 9.07 -24.72 0.97
N SER A 174 9.84 -24.92 -0.11
CA SER A 174 10.69 -23.85 -0.65
C SER A 174 10.67 -23.86 -2.18
N ILE A 175 10.54 -22.68 -2.78
CA ILE A 175 10.61 -22.45 -4.22
C ILE A 175 11.39 -21.15 -4.48
N ALA A 176 12.13 -21.10 -5.59
CA ALA A 176 12.89 -19.93 -6.00
C ALA A 176 12.51 -19.50 -7.42
N PHE A 177 12.69 -18.22 -7.69
CA PHE A 177 12.41 -17.59 -8.97
C PHE A 177 13.57 -16.68 -9.38
N LYS A 178 13.79 -16.53 -10.69
CA LYS A 178 14.74 -15.59 -11.25
C LYS A 178 14.11 -14.88 -12.43
N ALA A 179 14.11 -13.54 -12.44
CA ALA A 179 13.57 -12.69 -13.49
C ALA A 179 12.15 -13.10 -13.95
N GLY A 180 11.31 -13.52 -13.00
CA GLY A 180 9.92 -13.90 -13.27
C GLY A 180 9.68 -15.39 -13.57
N TYR A 181 10.72 -16.22 -13.60
CA TYR A 181 10.60 -17.64 -13.93
C TYR A 181 11.04 -18.53 -12.76
N PRO A 182 10.39 -19.69 -12.53
CA PRO A 182 10.79 -20.61 -11.48
C PRO A 182 12.17 -21.21 -11.76
N VAL A 183 12.95 -21.44 -10.69
CA VAL A 183 14.28 -22.06 -10.72
C VAL A 183 14.22 -23.36 -9.92
N GLY A 184 14.30 -24.48 -10.62
CA GLY A 184 14.17 -25.81 -10.02
C GLY A 184 12.73 -26.17 -9.65
N GLU A 185 12.60 -27.19 -8.79
CA GLU A 185 11.32 -27.74 -8.35
C GLU A 185 10.98 -27.32 -6.91
N LEU A 186 9.71 -27.44 -6.54
CA LEU A 186 9.26 -27.25 -5.17
C LEU A 186 9.95 -28.26 -4.25
N LYS A 187 10.76 -27.78 -3.29
CA LYS A 187 11.39 -28.61 -2.26
C LYS A 187 10.44 -28.78 -1.08
N LYS A 188 10.44 -29.98 -0.52
CA LYS A 188 9.65 -30.35 0.67
C LYS A 188 10.57 -31.01 1.67
N GLU A 189 10.61 -30.48 2.89
CA GLU A 189 11.43 -30.96 3.98
C GLU A 189 10.59 -31.05 5.27
N PRO A 190 10.79 -32.03 6.15
CA PRO A 190 10.13 -32.03 7.44
C PRO A 190 10.62 -30.89 8.32
N CYS A 191 9.73 -30.32 9.13
CA CYS A 191 10.08 -29.32 10.14
C CYS A 191 9.27 -29.52 11.42
N ALA A 192 9.58 -28.72 12.46
CA ALA A 192 8.81 -28.75 13.69
C ALA A 192 7.35 -28.30 13.40
N LYS A 193 6.36 -29.05 13.92
CA LYS A 193 4.94 -28.73 13.75
C LYS A 193 4.54 -27.37 14.34
N THR A 194 5.30 -26.88 15.32
CA THR A 194 5.12 -25.56 15.94
C THR A 194 5.65 -24.42 15.08
N ARG A 195 6.47 -24.71 14.07
CA ARG A 195 6.96 -23.71 13.11
C ARG A 195 5.92 -23.50 12.02
N THR A 196 5.37 -22.28 11.95
CA THR A 196 4.44 -21.85 10.92
C THR A 196 4.86 -20.49 10.37
N GLY A 197 4.29 -20.06 9.25
CA GLY A 197 4.51 -18.77 8.66
C GLY A 197 5.19 -18.80 7.30
N THR A 198 5.43 -17.65 6.73
CA THR A 198 6.05 -17.48 5.41
C THR A 198 7.29 -16.61 5.52
N VAL A 199 8.32 -16.96 4.76
CA VAL A 199 9.51 -16.13 4.52
C VAL A 199 9.59 -15.87 3.03
N GLN A 200 9.60 -14.61 2.64
CA GLN A 200 9.74 -14.17 1.26
C GLN A 200 10.92 -13.22 1.18
N ARG A 201 11.94 -13.57 0.38
CA ARG A 201 13.09 -12.72 0.11
C ARG A 201 13.15 -12.42 -1.37
N TRP A 202 13.20 -11.16 -1.73
CA TRP A 202 13.30 -10.73 -3.13
C TRP A 202 14.28 -9.57 -3.29
N LYS A 203 14.74 -9.39 -4.50
CA LYS A 203 15.56 -8.25 -4.89
C LYS A 203 14.88 -7.55 -6.07
N PRO A 204 14.44 -6.30 -5.92
CA PRO A 204 13.88 -5.54 -7.02
C PRO A 204 14.85 -5.45 -8.20
N ASP A 205 14.31 -5.60 -9.42
CA ASP A 205 15.12 -5.65 -10.63
C ASP A 205 15.29 -4.27 -11.27
N ARG A 206 16.54 -3.89 -11.55
CA ARG A 206 16.87 -2.64 -12.26
C ARG A 206 16.49 -2.63 -13.74
N GLU A 207 16.18 -3.78 -14.30
CA GLU A 207 15.60 -3.86 -15.65
C GLU A 207 14.10 -3.53 -15.66
N VAL A 208 13.47 -3.47 -14.48
CA VAL A 208 12.05 -3.18 -14.29
C VAL A 208 11.84 -1.79 -13.71
N PHE A 209 12.61 -1.43 -12.70
CA PHE A 209 12.52 -0.14 -12.03
C PHE A 209 13.73 0.72 -12.33
N THR A 210 13.48 1.99 -12.63
CA THR A 210 14.54 2.98 -12.90
C THR A 210 15.33 3.35 -11.63
N ASP A 211 14.73 3.20 -10.45
CA ASP A 211 15.39 3.30 -9.15
C ASP A 211 14.91 2.19 -8.21
N VAL A 212 15.87 1.52 -7.54
CA VAL A 212 15.63 0.44 -6.58
C VAL A 212 16.20 0.76 -5.19
N ASN A 213 16.58 2.03 -4.94
CA ASN A 213 17.23 2.45 -3.72
C ASN A 213 16.21 2.92 -2.68
N ILE A 214 15.36 2.01 -2.20
CA ILE A 214 14.38 2.33 -1.17
C ILE A 214 15.13 2.80 0.09
N PRO A 215 14.88 4.04 0.58
CA PRO A 215 15.58 4.57 1.74
C PRO A 215 15.10 3.88 3.04
N ARG A 216 15.99 3.81 4.05
CA ARG A 216 15.65 3.23 5.37
C ARG A 216 14.45 3.92 6.02
N SER A 217 14.33 5.24 5.86
CA SER A 217 13.20 6.02 6.38
C SER A 217 11.85 5.51 5.87
N TYR A 218 11.77 5.07 4.62
CA TYR A 218 10.55 4.52 4.06
C TYR A 218 10.09 3.25 4.82
N PHE A 219 11.02 2.30 5.06
CA PHE A 219 10.70 1.10 5.86
C PHE A 219 10.29 1.47 7.28
N HIS A 220 11.03 2.40 7.91
CA HIS A 220 10.70 2.91 9.24
C HIS A 220 9.26 3.43 9.30
N ASP A 221 8.91 4.37 8.41
CA ASP A 221 7.61 5.04 8.42
C ASP A 221 6.46 4.08 8.13
N VAL A 222 6.62 3.23 7.12
CA VAL A 222 5.61 2.20 6.79
C VAL A 222 5.41 1.24 7.96
N MET A 223 6.48 0.72 8.54
CA MET A 223 6.38 -0.26 9.62
C MET A 223 5.83 0.36 10.90
N LYS A 224 6.24 1.59 11.23
CA LYS A 224 5.67 2.34 12.35
C LYS A 224 4.15 2.47 12.18
N LEU A 225 3.70 2.98 11.04
CA LEU A 225 2.28 3.17 10.78
C LEU A 225 1.49 1.85 10.75
N GLN A 226 2.07 0.77 10.18
CA GLN A 226 1.43 -0.55 10.21
C GLN A 226 1.27 -1.09 11.64
N SER A 227 2.23 -0.85 12.55
CA SER A 227 2.09 -1.25 13.95
C SER A 227 1.04 -0.41 14.70
N VAL A 228 0.89 0.86 14.31
CA VAL A 228 -0.13 1.77 14.87
C VAL A 228 -1.54 1.35 14.48
N VAL A 229 -1.79 1.05 13.22
CA VAL A 229 -3.13 0.70 12.73
C VAL A 229 -3.52 -0.75 12.98
N ASN A 230 -2.56 -1.58 13.38
CA ASN A 230 -2.74 -2.98 13.76
C ASN A 230 -2.30 -3.19 15.21
N GLY A 231 -3.02 -2.64 16.17
CA GLY A 231 -2.70 -2.70 17.59
C GLY A 231 -2.40 -4.13 18.07
N GLY A 232 -1.27 -4.31 18.78
CA GLY A 232 -0.77 -5.60 19.21
C GLY A 232 0.09 -6.37 18.21
N LEU A 233 0.27 -5.85 16.98
CA LEU A 233 1.24 -6.38 16.00
C LEU A 233 2.63 -5.80 16.28
N LYS A 234 3.61 -6.69 16.48
CA LYS A 234 5.02 -6.32 16.58
C LYS A 234 5.69 -6.38 15.21
N LEU A 235 6.32 -5.29 14.80
CA LEU A 235 7.12 -5.20 13.59
C LEU A 235 8.59 -4.99 13.96
N VAL A 236 9.49 -5.76 13.32
CA VAL A 236 10.94 -5.71 13.60
C VAL A 236 11.67 -5.44 12.30
N LEU A 237 12.30 -4.27 12.19
CA LEU A 237 13.17 -3.91 11.07
C LEU A 237 14.62 -4.28 11.42
N LYS A 238 15.25 -5.06 10.55
CA LYS A 238 16.69 -5.37 10.58
C LYS A 238 17.34 -4.77 9.33
N TRP A 239 18.19 -3.79 9.54
CA TRP A 239 18.93 -3.12 8.47
C TRP A 239 20.37 -3.58 8.49
N GLN A 240 20.85 -4.16 7.37
CA GLN A 240 22.23 -4.58 7.26
C GLN A 240 23.13 -3.39 6.90
N GLU A 241 24.11 -3.11 7.76
CA GLU A 241 25.12 -2.10 7.55
C GLU A 241 26.22 -2.59 6.58
N GLN A 242 27.00 -1.66 6.02
CA GLN A 242 28.07 -1.97 5.06
C GLN A 242 29.13 -2.94 5.62
N ASN A 243 29.35 -2.92 6.95
CA ASN A 243 30.27 -3.84 7.64
C ASN A 243 29.67 -5.24 7.86
N GLY A 244 28.41 -5.48 7.43
CA GLY A 244 27.69 -6.73 7.58
C GLY A 244 26.94 -6.89 8.90
N SER A 245 27.09 -5.98 9.86
CA SER A 245 26.28 -5.99 11.10
C SER A 245 24.82 -5.60 10.80
N PHE A 246 23.93 -5.89 11.74
CA PHE A 246 22.52 -5.49 11.65
C PHE A 246 22.17 -4.51 12.74
N GLU A 247 21.58 -3.39 12.37
CA GLU A 247 20.81 -2.55 13.27
C GLU A 247 19.38 -3.06 13.31
N THR A 248 18.80 -3.09 14.52
CA THR A 248 17.45 -3.57 14.75
C THR A 248 16.60 -2.49 15.37
N GLU A 249 15.41 -2.30 14.82
CA GLU A 249 14.41 -1.37 15.31
C GLU A 249 13.07 -2.11 15.48
N GLU A 250 12.36 -1.83 16.57
CA GLU A 250 11.10 -2.50 16.90
C GLU A 250 9.97 -1.48 17.00
N PHE A 251 8.84 -1.81 16.42
CA PHE A 251 7.61 -1.03 16.45
C PHE A 251 6.51 -1.87 17.09
N TYR A 252 5.90 -1.34 18.16
CA TYR A 252 4.83 -2.03 18.87
C TYR A 252 3.93 -1.03 19.58
N TYR A 253 2.66 -1.03 19.24
CA TYR A 253 1.61 -0.23 19.88
C TYR A 253 0.53 -1.19 20.36
N GLU A 254 0.51 -1.49 21.68
CA GLU A 254 -0.43 -2.46 22.24
C GLU A 254 -1.88 -2.07 21.97
N ASN A 255 -2.21 -0.79 22.18
CA ASN A 255 -3.55 -0.23 21.96
C ASN A 255 -3.65 0.59 20.67
N GLY A 256 -2.71 0.38 19.72
CA GLY A 256 -2.75 0.94 18.37
C GLY A 256 -2.88 2.46 18.33
N LEU A 257 -3.92 2.95 17.66
CA LEU A 257 -4.18 4.39 17.44
C LEU A 257 -4.17 5.20 18.72
N ARG A 258 -4.67 4.64 19.84
CA ARG A 258 -4.70 5.33 21.13
C ARG A 258 -3.31 5.65 21.64
N ASP A 259 -2.41 4.64 21.63
CA ASP A 259 -1.05 4.80 22.13
C ASP A 259 -0.27 5.78 21.28
N TYR A 260 -0.50 5.73 19.96
CA TYR A 260 0.17 6.61 19.00
C TYR A 260 -0.23 8.09 19.19
N VAL A 261 -1.51 8.39 19.33
CA VAL A 261 -1.95 9.77 19.57
C VAL A 261 -1.41 10.27 20.93
N ASN A 262 -1.44 9.44 21.97
CA ASN A 262 -0.85 9.80 23.27
C ASN A 262 0.67 10.05 23.18
N GLU A 263 1.40 9.26 22.41
CA GLU A 263 2.84 9.46 22.17
C GLU A 263 3.10 10.81 21.47
N LEU A 264 2.31 11.12 20.43
CA LEU A 264 2.48 12.33 19.63
C LEU A 264 2.22 13.62 20.40
N VAL A 265 1.11 13.65 21.14
CA VAL A 265 0.70 14.89 21.84
C VAL A 265 1.34 15.02 23.21
N GLY A 266 1.74 13.93 23.84
CA GLY A 266 2.29 13.96 25.21
C GLY A 266 1.39 14.73 26.15
N VAL A 267 1.81 15.95 26.54
CA VAL A 267 1.05 16.90 27.37
C VAL A 267 0.50 18.09 26.57
N ASP A 268 0.82 18.19 25.28
CA ASP A 268 0.45 19.30 24.39
C ASP A 268 -0.93 19.11 23.77
N TYR A 269 -1.96 18.96 24.56
CA TYR A 269 -3.33 18.87 24.08
C TYR A 269 -4.25 19.90 24.74
N ILE A 270 -5.25 20.35 24.00
CA ILE A 270 -6.34 21.19 24.50
C ILE A 270 -7.44 20.31 25.10
N THR A 271 -7.68 19.15 24.48
CA THR A 271 -8.61 18.12 24.97
C THR A 271 -7.86 16.80 25.10
N GLU A 272 -8.17 16.02 26.13
CA GLU A 272 -7.59 14.69 26.27
C GLU A 272 -7.86 13.83 25.03
N PRO A 273 -6.89 12.99 24.62
CA PRO A 273 -7.07 12.07 23.48
C PRO A 273 -8.24 11.10 23.72
N VAL A 274 -9.13 11.04 22.75
CA VAL A 274 -10.30 10.15 22.74
C VAL A 274 -10.07 9.05 21.71
N PHE A 275 -10.34 7.82 22.10
CA PHE A 275 -10.40 6.67 21.20
C PHE A 275 -11.84 6.18 21.08
N TYR A 276 -12.26 5.88 19.86
CA TYR A 276 -13.57 5.31 19.57
C TYR A 276 -13.47 4.16 18.59
N SER A 277 -14.21 3.08 18.86
CA SER A 277 -14.37 1.94 17.97
C SER A 277 -15.86 1.59 17.85
N ALA A 278 -16.31 1.33 16.65
CA ALA A 278 -17.68 0.91 16.39
C ALA A 278 -17.76 -0.06 15.20
N GLU A 279 -18.69 -1.00 15.33
CA GLU A 279 -19.07 -1.90 14.24
C GLU A 279 -20.50 -1.60 13.78
N ARG A 280 -20.70 -1.67 12.47
CA ARG A 280 -21.99 -1.46 11.81
C ARG A 280 -22.15 -2.43 10.66
N THR A 281 -23.38 -2.69 10.30
CA THR A 281 -23.74 -3.37 9.06
C THR A 281 -24.23 -2.33 8.07
N GLY A 282 -23.76 -2.39 6.85
CA GLY A 282 -24.18 -1.52 5.76
C GLY A 282 -24.75 -2.30 4.59
N ARG A 283 -25.49 -1.61 3.74
CA ARG A 283 -26.02 -2.15 2.48
C ARG A 283 -26.02 -1.02 1.45
N ASP A 284 -25.38 -1.23 0.30
CA ASP A 284 -25.31 -0.17 -0.72
C ASP A 284 -26.64 -0.01 -1.47
N ARG A 285 -27.34 -1.11 -1.72
CA ARG A 285 -28.63 -1.16 -2.41
C ARG A 285 -29.45 -2.32 -1.85
N GLU A 286 -30.76 -2.25 -1.99
CA GLU A 286 -31.70 -3.28 -1.48
C GLU A 286 -31.45 -4.68 -2.06
N ASP A 287 -30.96 -4.76 -3.30
CA ASP A 287 -30.65 -6.00 -4.02
C ASP A 287 -29.26 -6.58 -3.70
N GLN A 288 -28.50 -5.95 -2.82
CA GLN A 288 -27.15 -6.39 -2.42
C GLN A 288 -27.14 -7.02 -1.03
N THR A 289 -26.14 -7.87 -0.78
CA THR A 289 -25.90 -8.42 0.55
C THR A 289 -25.36 -7.35 1.50
N ASP A 290 -25.65 -7.52 2.78
CA ASP A 290 -25.09 -6.68 3.81
C ASP A 290 -23.57 -6.86 3.88
N TYR A 291 -22.87 -5.78 4.20
CA TYR A 291 -21.43 -5.80 4.49
C TYR A 291 -21.16 -5.32 5.91
N LYS A 292 -20.07 -5.81 6.50
CA LYS A 292 -19.60 -5.36 7.80
C LYS A 292 -18.69 -4.16 7.63
N LEU A 293 -18.84 -3.18 8.50
CA LEU A 293 -17.98 -2.01 8.63
C LEU A 293 -17.55 -1.90 10.08
N LYS A 294 -16.24 -1.92 10.33
CA LYS A 294 -15.63 -1.54 11.61
C LYS A 294 -14.89 -0.23 11.39
N MET A 295 -15.00 0.69 12.32
CA MET A 295 -14.31 1.96 12.31
C MET A 295 -13.63 2.18 13.65
N GLU A 296 -12.36 2.50 13.60
CA GLU A 296 -11.54 2.90 14.76
C GLU A 296 -10.93 4.26 14.46
N PHE A 297 -10.99 5.17 15.45
CA PHE A 297 -10.29 6.44 15.34
C PHE A 297 -9.87 6.94 16.70
N ALA A 298 -8.77 7.70 16.71
CA ALA A 298 -8.31 8.45 17.85
C ALA A 298 -8.17 9.92 17.45
N PHE A 299 -8.54 10.83 18.36
CA PHE A 299 -8.43 12.26 18.13
C PHE A 299 -8.28 13.05 19.42
N CYS A 300 -7.70 14.23 19.31
CA CYS A 300 -7.75 15.30 20.30
C CYS A 300 -7.58 16.64 19.56
N PHE A 301 -7.62 17.73 20.33
CA PHE A 301 -7.25 19.04 19.82
C PHE A 301 -5.93 19.48 20.45
N SER A 302 -5.03 20.04 19.63
CA SER A 302 -3.72 20.57 20.00
C SER A 302 -3.40 21.81 19.20
N ASN A 303 -2.61 22.73 19.75
CA ASN A 303 -2.09 23.88 18.99
C ASN A 303 -0.71 23.62 18.39
N ASN A 304 -0.05 22.53 18.78
CA ASN A 304 1.35 22.27 18.46
C ASN A 304 1.57 20.98 17.68
N VAL A 305 0.54 20.13 17.60
CA VAL A 305 0.63 18.83 16.91
C VAL A 305 -0.42 18.81 15.80
N GLU A 306 0.03 18.51 14.59
CA GLU A 306 -0.79 18.33 13.41
C GLU A 306 -0.76 16.86 12.99
N LEU A 307 -1.93 16.23 12.85
CA LEU A 307 -2.05 14.88 12.33
C LEU A 307 -3.44 14.69 11.70
N MET A 308 -3.46 14.37 10.41
CA MET A 308 -4.67 13.99 9.70
C MET A 308 -4.36 12.76 8.84
N GLN A 309 -4.59 11.55 9.38
CA GLN A 309 -4.27 10.31 8.69
C GLN A 309 -5.48 9.38 8.61
N TYR A 310 -5.64 8.78 7.44
CA TYR A 310 -6.75 7.90 7.14
C TYR A 310 -6.24 6.57 6.61
N PHE A 311 -6.80 5.48 7.15
CA PHE A 311 -6.50 4.12 6.72
C PHE A 311 -7.79 3.38 6.40
N HIS A 312 -7.69 2.42 5.48
CA HIS A 312 -8.78 1.51 5.18
C HIS A 312 -8.23 0.10 4.96
N ASN A 313 -8.75 -0.88 5.72
CA ASN A 313 -8.19 -2.24 5.79
C ASN A 313 -6.66 -2.20 6.00
N ALA A 314 -6.19 -1.35 6.92
CA ALA A 314 -4.79 -1.06 7.21
C ALA A 314 -3.95 -0.46 6.04
N ALA A 315 -4.53 -0.18 4.87
CA ALA A 315 -3.86 0.56 3.80
C ALA A 315 -3.93 2.06 4.06
N HIS A 316 -2.80 2.76 3.93
CA HIS A 316 -2.75 4.22 4.08
C HIS A 316 -3.39 4.91 2.87
N LEU A 317 -4.32 5.82 3.12
CA LEU A 317 -5.01 6.59 2.09
C LEU A 317 -4.35 7.95 1.92
N GLU A 318 -3.23 8.00 1.21
CA GLU A 318 -2.45 9.24 0.99
C GLU A 318 -3.29 10.36 0.34
N HIS A 319 -4.28 10.01 -0.46
CA HIS A 319 -5.16 10.95 -1.16
C HIS A 319 -6.58 10.99 -0.55
N GLY A 320 -6.73 10.49 0.69
CA GLY A 320 -8.00 10.52 1.41
C GLY A 320 -9.09 9.66 0.77
N GLY A 321 -10.29 10.24 0.65
CA GLY A 321 -11.46 9.57 0.06
C GLY A 321 -12.66 9.56 1.00
N SER A 322 -13.43 8.48 1.00
CA SER A 322 -14.66 8.42 1.81
C SER A 322 -14.42 8.55 3.33
N PRO A 323 -13.35 7.98 3.93
CA PRO A 323 -13.07 8.19 5.36
C PRO A 323 -12.74 9.66 5.69
N GLU A 324 -11.98 10.35 4.85
CA GLU A 324 -11.69 11.77 5.02
C GLU A 324 -12.96 12.63 4.93
N LYS A 325 -13.78 12.40 3.88
CA LYS A 325 -15.05 13.12 3.69
C LYS A 325 -15.99 12.92 4.88
N ALA A 326 -16.05 11.71 5.42
CA ALA A 326 -16.84 11.40 6.60
C ALA A 326 -16.33 12.14 7.85
N CYS A 327 -15.01 12.15 8.07
CA CYS A 327 -14.37 12.88 9.16
C CYS A 327 -14.70 14.39 9.07
N ARG A 328 -14.42 15.02 7.93
CA ARG A 328 -14.70 16.45 7.68
C ARG A 328 -16.16 16.81 7.97
N SER A 329 -17.08 16.01 7.44
CA SER A 329 -18.52 16.25 7.62
C SER A 329 -18.95 16.07 9.07
N ALA A 330 -18.46 15.04 9.76
CA ALA A 330 -18.84 14.75 11.14
C ALA A 330 -18.37 15.83 12.11
N PHE A 331 -17.10 16.24 12.05
CA PHE A 331 -16.56 17.28 12.93
C PHE A 331 -17.21 18.63 12.65
N LEU A 332 -17.34 19.02 11.37
CA LEU A 332 -18.00 20.27 11.02
C LEU A 332 -19.43 20.31 11.53
N TYR A 333 -20.21 19.25 11.32
CA TYR A 333 -21.59 19.16 11.79
C TYR A 333 -21.68 19.23 13.31
N ALA A 334 -20.87 18.47 14.03
CA ALA A 334 -20.93 18.39 15.49
C ALA A 334 -20.55 19.74 16.13
N ILE A 335 -19.51 20.39 15.66
CA ILE A 335 -19.03 21.67 16.22
C ILE A 335 -19.97 22.81 15.83
N ASP A 336 -20.41 22.91 14.56
CA ASP A 336 -21.38 23.94 14.14
C ASP A 336 -22.71 23.83 14.94
N LYS A 337 -23.18 22.57 15.13
CA LYS A 337 -24.36 22.32 15.93
C LYS A 337 -24.16 22.78 17.40
N TYR A 338 -23.03 22.40 18.03
CA TYR A 338 -22.70 22.81 19.39
C TYR A 338 -22.64 24.34 19.53
N MET A 339 -21.99 25.02 18.58
CA MET A 339 -21.87 26.49 18.59
C MET A 339 -23.23 27.17 18.46
N LYS A 340 -24.14 26.65 17.63
CA LYS A 340 -25.50 27.15 17.47
C LYS A 340 -26.35 26.93 18.74
N ASP A 341 -26.37 25.70 19.21
CA ASP A 341 -27.20 25.29 20.36
C ASP A 341 -26.81 26.04 21.67
N ASN A 342 -25.52 26.43 21.77
CA ASN A 342 -24.99 27.14 22.94
C ASN A 342 -24.74 28.63 22.69
N GLY A 343 -25.25 29.20 21.59
CA GLY A 343 -25.15 30.64 21.31
C GLY A 343 -23.71 31.18 21.23
N LYS A 344 -22.78 30.36 20.73
CA LYS A 344 -21.36 30.72 20.69
C LYS A 344 -20.99 31.61 19.51
N TYR A 345 -21.84 31.68 18.46
CA TYR A 345 -21.61 32.59 17.33
C TYR A 345 -21.92 34.04 17.73
N LYS A 346 -21.02 34.95 17.41
CA LYS A 346 -21.22 36.39 17.56
C LYS A 346 -22.06 36.94 16.42
N ALA A 347 -22.73 38.08 16.63
CA ALA A 347 -23.47 38.74 15.58
C ALA A 347 -22.55 39.12 14.41
N LYS A 348 -22.92 38.70 13.19
CA LYS A 348 -22.15 38.89 11.93
C LYS A 348 -20.90 38.02 11.79
N GLU A 349 -20.66 37.05 12.68
CA GLU A 349 -19.59 36.06 12.55
C GLU A 349 -19.94 35.02 11.48
N SER A 350 -18.97 34.65 10.65
CA SER A 350 -19.11 33.56 9.71
C SER A 350 -19.25 32.23 10.45
N LYS A 351 -19.97 31.28 9.86
CA LYS A 351 -20.01 29.92 10.41
C LYS A 351 -18.62 29.29 10.33
N ILE A 352 -18.34 28.43 11.29
CA ILE A 352 -17.11 27.63 11.30
C ILE A 352 -16.98 26.81 10.02
N THR A 353 -15.79 26.74 9.50
CA THR A 353 -15.40 25.90 8.36
C THR A 353 -14.56 24.73 8.85
N PHE A 354 -14.35 23.72 7.99
CA PHE A 354 -13.47 22.62 8.38
C PHE A 354 -12.00 23.07 8.48
N SER A 355 -11.57 24.08 7.73
CA SER A 355 -10.21 24.63 7.86
C SER A 355 -9.93 25.19 9.26
N ASP A 356 -10.92 25.79 9.91
CA ASP A 356 -10.79 26.30 11.30
C ASP A 356 -10.61 25.13 12.30
N ILE A 357 -11.19 23.96 12.00
CA ILE A 357 -11.09 22.76 12.84
C ILE A 357 -9.76 22.05 12.58
N GLU A 358 -9.36 21.94 11.33
CA GLU A 358 -8.17 21.22 10.85
C GLU A 358 -6.88 21.79 11.45
N GLU A 359 -6.82 23.12 11.68
CA GLU A 359 -5.66 23.80 12.27
C GLU A 359 -5.28 23.30 13.68
N CYS A 360 -6.20 22.65 14.40
CA CYS A 360 -5.95 22.16 15.75
C CYS A 360 -6.38 20.69 15.96
N LEU A 361 -6.92 20.03 14.95
CA LEU A 361 -7.40 18.66 15.04
C LEU A 361 -6.25 17.66 14.80
N VAL A 362 -5.97 16.85 15.82
CA VAL A 362 -5.14 15.65 15.72
C VAL A 362 -6.07 14.47 15.49
N PHE A 363 -5.99 13.81 14.34
CA PHE A 363 -6.91 12.74 13.96
C PHE A 363 -6.21 11.62 13.20
N ILE A 364 -6.47 10.38 13.59
CA ILE A 364 -6.10 9.18 12.86
C ILE A 364 -7.24 8.18 12.88
N SER A 365 -7.53 7.55 11.75
CA SER A 365 -8.57 6.53 11.66
C SER A 365 -8.15 5.33 10.84
N ASN A 366 -8.66 4.16 11.21
CA ASN A 366 -8.64 2.96 10.38
C ASN A 366 -10.05 2.40 10.28
N SER A 367 -10.53 2.28 9.06
CA SER A 367 -11.81 1.66 8.75
C SER A 367 -11.60 0.29 8.12
N PHE A 368 -12.43 -0.69 8.46
CA PHE A 368 -12.40 -2.02 7.88
C PHE A 368 -13.75 -2.32 7.24
N SER A 369 -13.74 -2.90 6.05
CA SER A 369 -14.96 -3.31 5.37
C SER A 369 -14.74 -4.60 4.61
N SER A 370 -15.70 -5.51 4.68
CA SER A 370 -15.73 -6.71 3.84
C SER A 370 -16.06 -6.39 2.38
N ARG A 371 -16.57 -5.18 2.11
CA ARG A 371 -16.81 -4.67 0.76
C ARG A 371 -16.02 -3.41 0.52
N THR A 372 -14.96 -3.52 -0.27
CA THR A 372 -14.01 -2.41 -0.50
C THR A 372 -13.78 -2.19 -1.99
N SER A 373 -13.74 -0.92 -2.39
CA SER A 373 -13.34 -0.48 -3.73
C SER A 373 -12.32 0.65 -3.57
N TYR A 374 -11.14 0.49 -4.13
CA TYR A 374 -10.12 1.55 -4.23
C TYR A 374 -10.15 2.17 -5.62
N GLU A 375 -9.74 3.43 -5.74
CA GLU A 375 -9.66 4.11 -7.03
C GLU A 375 -8.59 3.50 -7.95
N ASN A 376 -7.53 2.94 -7.38
CA ASN A 376 -6.43 2.32 -8.12
C ASN A 376 -5.80 1.13 -7.35
N GLN A 377 -4.90 0.41 -8.02
CA GLN A 377 -4.21 -0.74 -7.44
C GLN A 377 -3.29 -0.35 -6.26
N THR A 378 -2.74 0.86 -6.25
CA THR A 378 -1.86 1.33 -5.16
C THR A 378 -2.61 1.67 -3.87
N LYS A 379 -3.95 1.66 -3.88
CA LYS A 379 -4.83 1.83 -2.70
C LYS A 379 -4.68 3.17 -1.97
N LYS A 380 -4.14 4.20 -2.64
CA LYS A 380 -3.88 5.52 -2.04
C LYS A 380 -5.14 6.36 -1.84
N ALA A 381 -6.28 6.00 -2.46
CA ALA A 381 -7.58 6.64 -2.33
C ALA A 381 -8.73 5.63 -2.38
N LYS A 382 -9.87 6.01 -1.71
CA LYS A 382 -11.09 5.19 -1.65
C LYS A 382 -12.34 6.02 -1.96
#